data_1769ac39dd2a6c37f42a9000c7c8efb0
#
_entry.id   1769ac39dd2a6c37f42a9000c7c8efb0
#
_cell.length_a   1.000
_cell.length_b   1.000
_cell.length_c   1.000
_cell.angle_alpha   90.00
_cell.angle_beta   90.00
_cell.angle_gamma   90.00
#
_symmetry.space_group_name_H-M   'P 1'
#
loop_
_entity.id
_entity.type
_entity.pdbx_description
1 polymer ?
#
loop_
_entity_poly.entity_id
_entity_poly.type
_entity_poly.pdbx_seq_one_letter_code
_entity_poly.pdbx_strand_id
1 'polypeptide(L)'
;HRRHIYRWSLSIAAAIALALVMNWWSTNADEGTELDIALLNDTTSICGDEVILITDNQAMNLKNDASLKYDTLGSSNIQQYALNTKISQASSVKNEMHQIMVPNGKRADITFSDGTRIYINSGSKVIYPDIFEERKREILVEGEVYLDVAKRKDCPFVVKTREFDIRVLGTSFNVCAYREDEAASVVLVHGSVEVTTENKSKVRLAPNQLVDIKGNKTQVRKVDVSEYISWKDNLLLLHQ
;
A
#
# COMPACT_ATOMS: atom_id res chain seq x y z
N HIS A 1 6.75 -28.28 -57.02
CA HIS A 1 5.57 -27.61 -56.42
C HIS A 1 5.29 -28.01 -54.97
N ARG A 2 5.72 -29.19 -54.45
CA ARG A 2 5.44 -29.64 -53.08
C ARG A 2 6.30 -28.98 -51.97
N ARG A 3 7.48 -28.44 -52.29
CA ARG A 3 8.40 -27.84 -51.29
C ARG A 3 8.01 -26.44 -50.82
N HIS A 4 7.22 -25.67 -51.56
CA HIS A 4 6.78 -24.35 -51.20
C HIS A 4 5.58 -24.37 -50.22
N ILE A 5 4.70 -25.36 -50.30
CA ILE A 5 3.53 -25.49 -49.44
C ILE A 5 3.93 -25.75 -47.99
N TYR A 6 4.97 -26.58 -47.74
CA TYR A 6 5.46 -26.87 -46.37
C TYR A 6 6.10 -25.66 -45.66
N ARG A 7 6.68 -24.72 -46.40
CA ARG A 7 7.31 -23.53 -45.80
C ARG A 7 6.27 -22.54 -45.36
N TRP A 8 5.13 -22.44 -45.99
CA TRP A 8 4.04 -21.55 -45.62
C TRP A 8 3.21 -22.10 -44.44
N SER A 9 3.02 -23.41 -44.39
CA SER A 9 2.32 -24.03 -43.25
C SER A 9 3.10 -23.95 -41.93
N LEU A 10 4.43 -24.04 -41.97
CA LEU A 10 5.29 -23.84 -40.79
C LEU A 10 5.26 -22.40 -40.28
N SER A 11 5.19 -21.42 -41.15
CA SER A 11 5.12 -20.00 -40.78
C SER A 11 3.78 -19.64 -40.14
N ILE A 12 2.67 -20.22 -40.59
CA ILE A 12 1.33 -20.01 -40.01
C ILE A 12 1.22 -20.68 -38.64
N ALA A 13 1.75 -21.89 -38.48
CA ALA A 13 1.77 -22.60 -37.22
C ALA A 13 2.59 -21.86 -36.15
N ALA A 14 3.74 -21.29 -36.53
CA ALA A 14 4.57 -20.48 -35.64
C ALA A 14 3.88 -19.18 -35.25
N ALA A 15 3.16 -18.52 -36.16
CA ALA A 15 2.40 -17.30 -35.85
C ALA A 15 1.22 -17.57 -34.89
N ILE A 16 0.52 -18.70 -35.09
CA ILE A 16 -0.57 -19.13 -34.21
C ILE A 16 -0.02 -19.47 -32.81
N ALA A 17 1.11 -20.19 -32.72
CA ALA A 17 1.75 -20.52 -31.45
C ALA A 17 2.21 -19.26 -30.69
N LEU A 18 2.81 -18.31 -31.41
CA LEU A 18 3.18 -17.00 -30.83
C LEU A 18 1.95 -16.20 -30.34
N ALA A 19 0.88 -16.19 -31.12
CA ALA A 19 -0.36 -15.53 -30.74
C ALA A 19 -1.00 -16.19 -29.51
N LEU A 20 -0.98 -17.53 -29.45
CA LEU A 20 -1.47 -18.27 -28.27
C LEU A 20 -0.61 -18.04 -27.02
N VAL A 21 0.71 -17.98 -27.15
CA VAL A 21 1.63 -17.65 -26.05
C VAL A 21 1.44 -16.20 -25.60
N MET A 22 1.30 -15.26 -26.53
CA MET A 22 1.02 -13.86 -26.19
C MET A 22 -0.36 -13.70 -25.53
N ASN A 23 -1.37 -14.40 -26.02
CA ASN A 23 -2.70 -14.40 -25.42
C ASN A 23 -2.68 -15.07 -24.03
N TRP A 24 -1.97 -16.21 -23.88
CA TRP A 24 -1.78 -16.87 -22.59
C TRP A 24 -1.00 -15.98 -21.61
N TRP A 25 0.00 -15.25 -22.08
CA TRP A 25 0.76 -14.28 -21.27
C TRP A 25 -0.08 -13.06 -20.91
N SER A 26 -0.94 -12.58 -21.81
CA SER A 26 -1.87 -11.46 -21.58
C SER A 26 -3.02 -11.84 -20.63
N THR A 27 -3.50 -13.08 -20.66
CA THR A 27 -4.60 -13.55 -19.79
C THR A 27 -4.10 -14.03 -18.42
N ASN A 28 -2.83 -14.40 -18.28
CA ASN A 28 -2.22 -14.76 -16.98
C ASN A 28 -1.44 -13.61 -16.33
N ALA A 29 -1.41 -12.43 -16.95
CA ALA A 29 -0.91 -11.22 -16.32
C ALA A 29 -2.07 -10.59 -15.55
N ASP A 30 -2.08 -10.76 -14.23
CA ASP A 30 -2.91 -10.03 -13.27
C ASP A 30 -4.28 -10.64 -12.86
N GLU A 31 -4.31 -11.91 -12.43
CA GLU A 31 -5.38 -12.40 -11.56
C GLU A 31 -4.99 -12.40 -10.06
N GLY A 32 -4.19 -11.43 -9.62
CA GLY A 32 -4.11 -11.12 -8.19
C GLY A 32 -5.41 -10.44 -7.78
N THR A 33 -6.03 -10.86 -6.70
CA THR A 33 -7.22 -10.21 -6.14
C THR A 33 -6.91 -8.72 -5.95
N GLU A 34 -7.47 -7.87 -6.82
CA GLU A 34 -7.26 -6.42 -6.74
C GLU A 34 -8.02 -5.91 -5.51
N LEU A 35 -7.32 -5.25 -4.58
CA LEU A 35 -7.97 -4.60 -3.45
C LEU A 35 -8.91 -3.52 -3.97
N ASP A 36 -10.20 -3.70 -3.69
CA ASP A 36 -11.23 -2.78 -4.15
C ASP A 36 -11.29 -1.54 -3.24
N ILE A 37 -11.18 -0.37 -3.84
CA ILE A 37 -11.35 0.93 -3.15
C ILE A 37 -12.72 1.02 -2.45
N ALA A 38 -13.72 0.24 -2.90
CA ALA A 38 -15.01 0.14 -2.22
C ALA A 38 -14.88 -0.24 -0.73
N LEU A 39 -13.83 -0.97 -0.33
CA LEU A 39 -13.55 -1.29 1.07
C LEU A 39 -13.27 -0.04 1.93
N LEU A 40 -12.77 1.05 1.34
CA LEU A 40 -12.61 2.34 2.03
C LEU A 40 -13.96 3.02 2.29
N ASN A 41 -15.01 2.65 1.53
CA ASN A 41 -16.35 3.24 1.66
C ASN A 41 -17.17 2.65 2.81
N ASP A 42 -16.71 1.55 3.41
CA ASP A 42 -17.39 0.98 4.56
C ASP A 42 -17.37 1.99 5.70
N THR A 43 -18.59 2.41 6.08
CA THR A 43 -18.88 3.57 6.94
C THR A 43 -18.64 3.27 8.42
N THR A 44 -17.69 2.43 8.74
CA THR A 44 -17.22 2.34 10.12
C THR A 44 -16.51 3.67 10.44
N SER A 45 -17.30 4.64 10.92
CA SER A 45 -16.76 5.93 11.34
C SER A 45 -15.67 5.69 12.39
N ILE A 46 -14.54 6.37 12.24
CA ILE A 46 -13.46 6.40 13.24
C ILE A 46 -14.02 7.11 14.48
N CYS A 47 -14.90 6.42 15.22
CA CYS A 47 -15.57 6.94 16.40
C CYS A 47 -15.02 6.20 17.62
N GLY A 48 -14.22 6.86 18.43
CA GLY A 48 -13.65 6.30 19.65
C GLY A 48 -12.32 6.93 20.01
N ASP A 49 -11.85 6.62 21.22
CA ASP A 49 -10.58 7.10 21.76
C ASP A 49 -9.45 6.06 21.65
N GLU A 50 -9.70 4.90 21.06
CA GLU A 50 -8.75 3.80 20.95
C GLU A 50 -8.54 3.39 19.51
N VAL A 51 -7.32 2.93 19.18
CA VAL A 51 -7.00 2.32 17.89
C VAL A 51 -7.79 1.02 17.77
N ILE A 52 -8.46 0.80 16.61
CA ILE A 52 -9.26 -0.39 16.38
C ILE A 52 -8.59 -1.22 15.29
N LEU A 53 -8.33 -2.49 15.57
CA LEU A 53 -7.94 -3.49 14.60
C LEU A 53 -9.13 -4.41 14.31
N ILE A 54 -9.54 -4.49 13.06
CA ILE A 54 -10.59 -5.37 12.58
C ILE A 54 -9.92 -6.45 11.72
N THR A 55 -10.25 -7.70 12.05
CA THR A 55 -9.90 -8.90 11.28
C THR A 55 -11.20 -9.56 10.83
N ASP A 56 -11.15 -10.56 9.96
CA ASP A 56 -12.36 -11.24 9.48
C ASP A 56 -13.25 -11.79 10.62
N ASN A 57 -12.65 -12.10 11.77
CA ASN A 57 -13.33 -12.77 12.86
C ASN A 57 -13.64 -11.88 14.09
N GLN A 58 -12.98 -10.73 14.22
CA GLN A 58 -13.18 -9.90 15.43
C GLN A 58 -12.67 -8.46 15.25
N ALA A 59 -13.26 -7.55 16.02
CA ALA A 59 -12.75 -6.22 16.22
C ALA A 59 -12.09 -6.11 17.59
N MET A 60 -10.91 -5.53 17.66
CA MET A 60 -10.12 -5.37 18.87
C MET A 60 -9.74 -3.92 19.07
N ASN A 61 -9.98 -3.44 20.30
CA ASN A 61 -9.50 -2.14 20.71
C ASN A 61 -8.06 -2.25 21.21
N LEU A 62 -7.18 -1.49 20.60
CA LEU A 62 -5.77 -1.39 20.96
C LEU A 62 -5.55 -0.11 21.75
N LYS A 63 -4.79 -0.18 22.84
CA LYS A 63 -4.43 1.02 23.59
C LYS A 63 -3.55 1.95 22.73
N ASN A 64 -3.38 3.18 23.19
CA ASN A 64 -2.58 4.23 22.54
C ASN A 64 -1.21 3.71 22.09
N ASP A 65 -0.75 4.19 20.93
CA ASP A 65 0.54 3.85 20.35
C ASP A 65 0.70 2.34 20.12
N ALA A 66 -0.29 1.75 19.44
CA ALA A 66 -0.30 0.33 19.10
C ALA A 66 0.77 0.02 18.07
N SER A 67 1.67 -0.91 18.39
CA SER A 67 2.65 -1.46 17.47
C SER A 67 2.29 -2.91 17.14
N LEU A 68 2.09 -3.18 15.86
CA LEU A 68 1.74 -4.50 15.32
C LEU A 68 2.94 -5.07 14.57
N LYS A 69 3.25 -6.34 14.80
CA LYS A 69 4.29 -7.03 14.06
C LYS A 69 3.76 -8.36 13.51
N TYR A 70 3.82 -8.50 12.21
CA TYR A 70 3.44 -9.73 11.51
C TYR A 70 4.66 -10.62 11.29
N ASP A 71 4.50 -11.92 11.50
CA ASP A 71 5.48 -12.93 11.13
C ASP A 71 5.14 -13.53 9.74
N THR A 72 6.01 -14.42 9.25
CA THR A 72 5.84 -15.09 7.95
C THR A 72 4.67 -16.06 7.88
N LEU A 73 4.00 -16.33 8.99
CA LEU A 73 2.85 -17.22 9.10
C LEU A 73 1.52 -16.46 9.24
N GLY A 74 1.55 -15.13 9.08
CA GLY A 74 0.36 -14.28 9.24
C GLY A 74 -0.05 -14.07 10.70
N SER A 75 0.72 -14.59 11.67
CA SER A 75 0.46 -14.37 13.08
C SER A 75 0.85 -12.95 13.46
N SER A 76 -0.09 -12.17 13.98
CA SER A 76 0.20 -10.84 14.50
C SER A 76 0.64 -10.91 15.96
N ASN A 77 1.81 -10.34 16.26
CA ASN A 77 2.21 -10.03 17.62
C ASN A 77 1.87 -8.58 17.90
N ILE A 78 0.86 -8.35 18.74
CA ILE A 78 0.54 -7.01 19.21
C ILE A 78 1.46 -6.69 20.39
N GLN A 79 2.45 -5.85 20.16
CA GLN A 79 3.23 -5.26 21.25
C GLN A 79 2.48 -4.01 21.72
N GLN A 80 1.62 -4.19 22.72
CA GLN A 80 1.21 -3.06 23.53
C GLN A 80 2.28 -2.83 24.61
N TYR A 81 2.61 -1.58 24.89
CA TYR A 81 3.36 -1.24 26.09
C TYR A 81 2.62 -1.82 27.30
N ALA A 82 3.12 -2.93 27.86
CA ALA A 82 2.70 -3.67 29.03
C ALA A 82 1.87 -4.97 28.87
N LEU A 83 1.37 -5.35 27.70
CA LEU A 83 0.72 -6.66 27.52
C LEU A 83 1.14 -7.29 26.20
N ASN A 84 2.04 -8.28 26.27
CA ASN A 84 2.37 -9.16 25.15
C ASN A 84 1.19 -10.10 24.88
N THR A 85 0.19 -9.66 24.18
CA THR A 85 -0.91 -10.52 23.71
C THR A 85 -0.53 -11.05 22.35
N LYS A 86 -0.14 -12.31 22.30
CA LYS A 86 -0.03 -13.03 21.03
C LYS A 86 -1.43 -13.40 20.56
N ILE A 87 -1.86 -12.82 19.47
CA ILE A 87 -3.03 -13.31 18.77
C ILE A 87 -2.51 -14.40 17.84
N SER A 88 -2.41 -15.60 18.38
CA SER A 88 -2.14 -16.80 17.58
C SER A 88 -3.46 -17.26 16.97
N GLN A 89 -3.81 -16.72 15.82
CA GLN A 89 -4.73 -17.42 14.93
C GLN A 89 -3.89 -18.31 14.03
N ALA A 90 -3.82 -19.59 14.37
CA ALA A 90 -3.46 -20.62 13.42
C ALA A 90 -4.63 -20.75 12.43
N SER A 91 -4.80 -19.80 11.53
CA SER A 91 -5.75 -19.88 10.43
C SER A 91 -5.07 -20.59 9.28
N SER A 92 -5.69 -21.64 8.83
CA SER A 92 -5.41 -22.31 7.58
C SER A 92 -5.39 -21.29 6.44
N VAL A 93 -4.19 -21.01 5.91
CA VAL A 93 -3.91 -20.46 4.57
C VAL A 93 -5.08 -19.75 3.90
N LYS A 94 -5.48 -18.60 4.42
CA LYS A 94 -6.36 -17.66 3.75
C LYS A 94 -5.78 -16.28 4.00
N ASN A 95 -5.44 -15.53 2.94
CA ASN A 95 -5.06 -14.14 3.05
C ASN A 95 -6.24 -13.38 3.68
N GLU A 96 -6.19 -13.17 4.99
CA GLU A 96 -7.23 -12.42 5.70
C GLU A 96 -6.96 -10.93 5.52
N MET A 97 -8.03 -10.18 5.27
CA MET A 97 -7.92 -8.73 5.19
C MET A 97 -8.08 -8.13 6.58
N HIS A 98 -7.07 -7.37 6.98
CA HIS A 98 -7.06 -6.62 8.22
C HIS A 98 -7.32 -5.15 7.95
N GLN A 99 -8.04 -4.49 8.84
CA GLN A 99 -8.25 -3.05 8.82
C GLN A 99 -7.82 -2.45 10.15
N ILE A 100 -6.98 -1.44 10.10
CA ILE A 100 -6.65 -0.63 11.27
C ILE A 100 -7.24 0.76 11.11
N MET A 101 -7.88 1.25 12.18
CA MET A 101 -8.42 2.60 12.27
C MET A 101 -7.78 3.31 13.45
N VAL A 102 -7.20 4.46 13.17
CA VAL A 102 -6.48 5.29 14.14
C VAL A 102 -7.28 6.57 14.38
N PRO A 103 -7.91 6.74 15.55
CA PRO A 103 -8.69 7.93 15.83
C PRO A 103 -7.80 9.18 16.02
N ASN A 104 -8.45 10.34 16.09
CA ASN A 104 -7.77 11.61 16.30
C ASN A 104 -6.96 11.61 17.59
N GLY A 105 -5.74 12.15 17.53
CA GLY A 105 -4.82 12.22 18.66
C GLY A 105 -4.10 10.91 18.99
N LYS A 106 -4.29 9.85 18.20
CA LYS A 106 -3.62 8.55 18.33
C LYS A 106 -2.72 8.28 17.16
N ARG A 107 -1.84 7.28 17.30
CA ARG A 107 -0.96 6.77 16.25
C ARG A 107 -0.83 5.26 16.37
N ALA A 108 -0.40 4.64 15.27
CA ALA A 108 -0.08 3.22 15.26
C ALA A 108 1.09 2.97 14.31
N ASP A 109 1.78 1.86 14.49
CA ASP A 109 2.75 1.37 13.52
C ASP A 109 2.55 -0.12 13.26
N ILE A 110 2.90 -0.53 12.04
CA ILE A 110 2.84 -1.91 11.59
C ILE A 110 4.19 -2.28 10.99
N THR A 111 4.72 -3.43 11.38
CA THR A 111 5.82 -4.07 10.67
C THR A 111 5.30 -5.34 10.02
N PHE A 112 5.33 -5.37 8.70
CA PHE A 112 4.91 -6.53 7.91
C PHE A 112 5.98 -7.62 7.87
N SER A 113 5.57 -8.83 7.50
CA SER A 113 6.44 -10.00 7.41
C SER A 113 7.59 -9.86 6.40
N ASP A 114 7.44 -8.99 5.39
CA ASP A 114 8.47 -8.67 4.41
C ASP A 114 9.51 -7.64 4.90
N GLY A 115 9.33 -7.12 6.12
CA GLY A 115 10.17 -6.10 6.74
C GLY A 115 9.73 -4.66 6.43
N THR A 116 8.69 -4.45 5.64
CA THR A 116 8.11 -3.12 5.40
C THR A 116 7.51 -2.59 6.69
N ARG A 117 7.76 -1.31 6.99
CA ARG A 117 7.17 -0.59 8.12
C ARG A 117 6.24 0.50 7.64
N ILE A 118 5.11 0.63 8.31
CA ILE A 118 4.16 1.71 8.12
C ILE A 118 3.87 2.40 9.45
N TYR A 119 3.98 3.71 9.48
CA TYR A 119 3.55 4.56 10.57
C TYR A 119 2.25 5.23 10.16
N ILE A 120 1.25 5.22 11.02
CA ILE A 120 -0.11 5.63 10.73
C ILE A 120 -0.46 6.79 11.65
N ASN A 121 -0.78 7.94 11.05
CA ASN A 121 -1.13 9.15 11.78
C ASN A 121 -2.61 9.17 12.21
N SER A 122 -2.97 10.15 13.00
CA SER A 122 -4.32 10.39 13.50
C SER A 122 -5.35 10.48 12.37
N GLY A 123 -6.57 9.99 12.60
CA GLY A 123 -7.67 10.07 11.64
C GLY A 123 -7.48 9.20 10.41
N SER A 124 -6.61 8.21 10.47
CA SER A 124 -6.24 7.39 9.30
C SER A 124 -6.81 5.97 9.39
N LYS A 125 -7.05 5.40 8.21
CA LYS A 125 -7.53 4.03 8.00
C LYS A 125 -6.61 3.33 7.02
N VAL A 126 -6.19 2.11 7.35
CA VAL A 126 -5.36 1.28 6.47
C VAL A 126 -5.95 -0.12 6.40
N ILE A 127 -6.10 -0.64 5.17
CA ILE A 127 -6.56 -2.01 4.91
C ILE A 127 -5.43 -2.75 4.21
N TYR A 128 -5.11 -3.94 4.69
CA TYR A 128 -3.97 -4.72 4.24
C TYR A 128 -4.19 -6.22 4.47
N PRO A 129 -3.57 -7.10 3.67
CA PRO A 129 -3.59 -8.52 3.95
C PRO A 129 -2.63 -8.88 5.11
N ASP A 130 -2.95 -9.90 5.88
CA ASP A 130 -2.08 -10.45 6.93
C ASP A 130 -0.75 -10.97 6.37
N ILE A 131 -0.77 -11.53 5.15
CA ILE A 131 0.39 -11.97 4.37
C ILE A 131 0.29 -11.40 2.96
N PHE A 132 1.37 -10.76 2.49
CA PHE A 132 1.46 -10.34 1.08
C PHE A 132 1.67 -11.54 0.16
N GLU A 133 1.03 -11.50 -1.00
CA GLU A 133 1.26 -12.46 -2.07
C GLU A 133 2.69 -12.39 -2.60
N GLU A 134 3.17 -13.48 -3.20
CA GLU A 134 4.54 -13.54 -3.73
C GLU A 134 4.84 -12.47 -4.78
N ARG A 135 3.86 -12.10 -5.59
CA ARG A 135 3.98 -11.17 -6.72
C ARG A 135 3.36 -9.80 -6.49
N LYS A 136 2.61 -9.63 -5.38
CA LYS A 136 1.85 -8.40 -5.14
C LYS A 136 1.89 -8.04 -3.66
N ARG A 137 2.30 -6.81 -3.39
CA ARG A 137 2.22 -6.19 -2.06
C ARG A 137 1.35 -4.95 -2.18
N GLU A 138 0.14 -5.02 -1.70
CA GLU A 138 -0.84 -3.96 -1.89
C GLU A 138 -1.54 -3.63 -0.58
N ILE A 139 -1.75 -2.33 -0.32
CA ILE A 139 -2.53 -1.81 0.79
C ILE A 139 -3.43 -0.69 0.32
N LEU A 140 -4.54 -0.47 1.02
CA LEU A 140 -5.43 0.67 0.84
C LEU A 140 -5.22 1.66 1.99
N VAL A 141 -5.16 2.94 1.68
CA VAL A 141 -4.90 4.02 2.64
C VAL A 141 -5.90 5.14 2.47
N GLU A 142 -6.45 5.60 3.59
CA GLU A 142 -7.18 6.85 3.76
C GLU A 142 -6.58 7.57 4.97
N GLY A 143 -6.16 8.83 4.83
CA GLY A 143 -5.47 9.59 5.85
C GLY A 143 -3.98 9.76 5.61
N GLU A 144 -3.17 9.85 6.66
CA GLU A 144 -1.73 10.08 6.54
C GLU A 144 -0.92 8.89 7.06
N VAL A 145 0.01 8.44 6.22
CA VAL A 145 0.93 7.35 6.54
C VAL A 145 2.34 7.65 6.05
N TYR A 146 3.33 7.23 6.83
CA TYR A 146 4.72 7.15 6.40
C TYR A 146 5.10 5.69 6.21
N LEU A 147 5.69 5.37 5.06
CA LEU A 147 6.11 4.02 4.72
C LEU A 147 7.62 3.96 4.56
N ASP A 148 8.20 2.90 5.12
CA ASP A 148 9.56 2.47 4.85
C ASP A 148 9.50 1.07 4.24
N VAL A 149 9.44 1.04 2.90
CA VAL A 149 9.16 -0.18 2.14
C VAL A 149 10.42 -0.99 1.92
N ALA A 150 10.38 -2.26 2.33
CA ALA A 150 11.45 -3.22 2.11
C ALA A 150 11.72 -3.41 0.60
N LYS A 151 13.01 -3.36 0.22
CA LYS A 151 13.43 -3.41 -1.18
C LYS A 151 13.22 -4.80 -1.78
N ARG A 152 12.33 -4.89 -2.78
CA ARG A 152 12.10 -6.09 -3.60
C ARG A 152 11.87 -5.69 -5.06
N LYS A 153 12.85 -5.99 -5.91
CA LYS A 153 12.83 -5.56 -7.33
C LYS A 153 11.73 -6.25 -8.14
N ASP A 154 11.45 -7.51 -7.82
CA ASP A 154 10.54 -8.37 -8.59
C ASP A 154 9.11 -8.37 -8.05
N CYS A 155 8.88 -7.67 -6.93
CA CYS A 155 7.57 -7.57 -6.32
C CYS A 155 7.32 -6.13 -5.86
N PRO A 156 6.64 -5.30 -6.67
CA PRO A 156 6.33 -3.93 -6.32
C PRO A 156 5.42 -3.87 -5.09
N PHE A 157 5.54 -2.75 -4.35
CA PHE A 157 4.60 -2.39 -3.32
C PHE A 157 3.67 -1.31 -3.86
N VAL A 158 2.37 -1.50 -3.72
CA VAL A 158 1.34 -0.59 -4.21
C VAL A 158 0.55 -0.05 -3.03
N VAL A 159 0.48 1.28 -2.94
CA VAL A 159 -0.45 1.96 -2.03
C VAL A 159 -1.57 2.51 -2.87
N LYS A 160 -2.79 2.07 -2.61
CA LYS A 160 -3.99 2.59 -3.24
C LYS A 160 -4.66 3.61 -2.33
N THR A 161 -5.10 4.70 -2.90
CA THR A 161 -5.96 5.70 -2.26
C THR A 161 -7.23 5.86 -3.10
N ARG A 162 -8.11 6.78 -2.71
CA ARG A 162 -9.33 7.08 -3.51
C ARG A 162 -9.02 7.72 -4.85
N GLU A 163 -7.95 8.54 -4.93
CA GLU A 163 -7.70 9.42 -6.07
C GLU A 163 -6.49 8.98 -6.91
N PHE A 164 -5.59 8.16 -6.35
CA PHE A 164 -4.35 7.76 -7.03
C PHE A 164 -3.75 6.50 -6.44
N ASP A 165 -2.92 5.87 -7.25
CA ASP A 165 -2.10 4.73 -6.85
C ASP A 165 -0.63 5.13 -6.79
N ILE A 166 0.10 4.57 -5.82
CA ILE A 166 1.54 4.76 -5.67
C ILE A 166 2.22 3.41 -5.86
N ARG A 167 3.23 3.35 -6.71
CA ARG A 167 4.02 2.15 -6.96
C ARG A 167 5.48 2.38 -6.61
N VAL A 168 6.05 1.50 -5.78
CA VAL A 168 7.44 1.56 -5.34
C VAL A 168 8.10 0.17 -5.32
N LEU A 169 9.44 0.12 -5.29
CA LEU A 169 10.21 -1.13 -5.21
C LEU A 169 11.07 -1.25 -3.93
N GLY A 170 11.11 -0.20 -3.12
CA GLY A 170 11.94 -0.09 -1.92
C GLY A 170 12.27 1.38 -1.67
N THR A 171 11.41 2.03 -0.89
CA THR A 171 11.30 3.49 -0.89
C THR A 171 10.76 3.94 0.44
N SER A 172 11.26 5.07 0.95
CA SER A 172 10.74 5.74 2.13
C SER A 172 10.01 7.01 1.71
N PHE A 173 8.72 7.13 2.04
CA PHE A 173 7.87 8.24 1.60
C PHE A 173 6.67 8.46 2.53
N ASN A 174 6.11 9.66 2.49
CA ASN A 174 4.88 10.02 3.20
C ASN A 174 3.74 10.20 2.21
N VAL A 175 2.55 9.76 2.60
CA VAL A 175 1.29 9.94 1.87
C VAL A 175 0.31 10.64 2.78
N CYS A 176 -0.29 11.73 2.31
CA CYS A 176 -1.39 12.41 2.98
C CYS A 176 -2.59 12.44 2.01
N ALA A 177 -3.63 11.66 2.33
CA ALA A 177 -4.82 11.47 1.49
C ALA A 177 -6.07 11.35 2.37
N TYR A 178 -6.34 12.39 3.18
CA TYR A 178 -7.57 12.48 3.95
C TYR A 178 -8.77 12.76 3.05
N ARG A 179 -9.88 12.16 3.38
CA ARG A 179 -11.11 12.29 2.60
C ARG A 179 -11.66 13.72 2.57
N GLU A 180 -11.46 14.44 3.67
CA GLU A 180 -11.96 15.81 3.85
C GLU A 180 -11.08 16.87 3.21
N ASP A 181 -9.84 16.51 2.83
CA ASP A 181 -8.89 17.45 2.27
C ASP A 181 -9.18 17.71 0.78
N GLU A 182 -9.01 18.96 0.36
CA GLU A 182 -9.17 19.35 -1.04
C GLU A 182 -8.08 18.82 -1.96
N ALA A 183 -6.93 18.44 -1.41
CA ALA A 183 -5.78 17.96 -2.14
C ALA A 183 -5.04 16.91 -1.31
N ALA A 184 -4.63 15.86 -1.99
CA ALA A 184 -3.74 14.86 -1.42
C ALA A 184 -2.28 15.17 -1.78
N SER A 185 -1.33 14.58 -1.05
CA SER A 185 0.08 14.77 -1.34
C SER A 185 0.92 13.51 -1.10
N VAL A 186 2.02 13.42 -1.84
CA VAL A 186 3.04 12.39 -1.66
C VAL A 186 4.42 13.05 -1.61
N VAL A 187 5.18 12.76 -0.54
CA VAL A 187 6.52 13.29 -0.33
C VAL A 187 7.53 12.16 -0.36
N LEU A 188 8.52 12.26 -1.23
CA LEU A 188 9.57 11.25 -1.34
C LEU A 188 10.80 11.61 -0.49
N VAL A 189 11.14 10.71 0.43
CA VAL A 189 12.33 10.83 1.29
C VAL A 189 13.52 10.11 0.66
N HIS A 190 13.36 8.82 0.32
CA HIS A 190 14.43 8.01 -0.27
C HIS A 190 13.87 7.05 -1.31
N GLY A 191 14.64 6.84 -2.40
CA GLY A 191 14.29 5.90 -3.45
C GLY A 191 13.61 6.56 -4.66
N SER A 192 12.53 5.96 -5.16
CA SER A 192 11.74 6.46 -6.28
C SER A 192 10.28 6.07 -6.12
N VAL A 193 9.39 6.99 -6.42
CA VAL A 193 7.93 6.82 -6.39
C VAL A 193 7.37 7.06 -7.79
N GLU A 194 6.48 6.19 -8.24
CA GLU A 194 5.60 6.45 -9.39
C GLU A 194 4.17 6.59 -8.85
N VAL A 195 3.57 7.76 -9.08
CA VAL A 195 2.17 8.06 -8.75
C VAL A 195 1.35 7.98 -10.04
N THR A 196 0.24 7.24 -10.01
CA THR A 196 -0.71 7.13 -11.12
C THR A 196 -2.06 7.68 -10.67
N THR A 197 -2.55 8.73 -11.29
CA THR A 197 -3.86 9.36 -10.99
C THR A 197 -5.00 8.62 -11.68
N GLU A 198 -6.25 8.89 -11.32
CA GLU A 198 -7.44 8.27 -11.92
C GLU A 198 -7.47 8.36 -13.47
N ASN A 199 -7.05 9.50 -14.03
CA ASN A 199 -6.95 9.68 -15.48
C ASN A 199 -5.75 8.98 -16.12
N LYS A 200 -5.07 8.08 -15.37
CA LYS A 200 -3.88 7.33 -15.80
C LYS A 200 -2.64 8.18 -16.11
N SER A 201 -2.62 9.45 -15.68
CA SER A 201 -1.40 10.25 -15.71
C SER A 201 -0.38 9.71 -14.71
N LYS A 202 0.88 9.66 -15.13
CA LYS A 202 1.97 9.15 -14.31
C LYS A 202 2.94 10.26 -13.94
N VAL A 203 3.22 10.38 -12.65
CA VAL A 203 4.20 11.31 -12.09
C VAL A 203 5.28 10.53 -11.37
N ARG A 204 6.55 10.83 -11.65
CA ARG A 204 7.69 10.23 -10.93
C ARG A 204 8.35 11.27 -10.06
N LEU A 205 8.62 10.89 -8.81
CA LEU A 205 9.29 11.72 -7.83
C LEU A 205 10.74 11.27 -7.65
N ALA A 206 11.60 12.26 -7.46
CA ALA A 206 12.96 12.11 -6.93
C ALA A 206 12.98 12.51 -5.43
N PRO A 207 13.99 12.11 -4.64
CA PRO A 207 14.11 12.51 -3.24
C PRO A 207 14.00 14.03 -3.04
N ASN A 208 13.36 14.44 -1.94
CA ASN A 208 13.02 15.81 -1.58
C ASN A 208 12.03 16.49 -2.56
N GLN A 209 11.24 15.69 -3.26
CA GLN A 209 10.11 16.19 -4.03
C GLN A 209 8.79 15.80 -3.38
N LEU A 210 7.83 16.68 -3.53
CA LEU A 210 6.44 16.49 -3.20
C LEU A 210 5.61 16.65 -4.48
N VAL A 211 4.59 15.81 -4.63
CA VAL A 211 3.50 16.04 -5.57
C VAL A 211 2.23 16.38 -4.81
N ASP A 212 1.62 17.52 -5.11
CA ASP A 212 0.25 17.85 -4.73
C ASP A 212 -0.70 17.32 -5.81
N ILE A 213 -1.79 16.66 -5.39
CA ILE A 213 -2.80 16.04 -6.26
C ILE A 213 -4.15 16.62 -5.88
N LYS A 214 -4.80 17.29 -6.84
CA LYS A 214 -6.16 17.83 -6.68
C LYS A 214 -7.00 17.40 -7.89
N GLY A 215 -7.79 16.34 -7.68
CA GLY A 215 -8.47 15.66 -8.77
C GLY A 215 -7.44 15.21 -9.83
N ASN A 216 -7.65 15.65 -11.08
CA ASN A 216 -6.74 15.30 -12.19
C ASN A 216 -5.51 16.22 -12.35
N LYS A 217 -5.32 17.19 -11.47
CA LYS A 217 -4.19 18.14 -11.54
C LYS A 217 -3.10 17.69 -10.57
N THR A 218 -1.87 17.68 -11.07
CA THR A 218 -0.68 17.36 -10.29
C THR A 218 0.33 18.50 -10.36
N GLN A 219 0.94 18.84 -9.22
CA GLN A 219 2.01 19.83 -9.15
C GLN A 219 3.19 19.26 -8.37
N VAL A 220 4.36 19.21 -8.99
CA VAL A 220 5.59 18.73 -8.33
C VAL A 220 6.43 19.93 -7.90
N ARG A 221 6.91 19.88 -6.64
CA ARG A 221 7.82 20.90 -6.08
C ARG A 221 8.87 20.26 -5.18
N LYS A 222 9.98 20.95 -4.96
CA LYS A 222 10.98 20.58 -3.95
C LYS A 222 10.54 21.06 -2.58
N VAL A 223 10.77 20.23 -1.56
CA VAL A 223 10.40 20.51 -0.17
C VAL A 223 11.50 20.09 0.80
N ASP A 224 11.46 20.63 2.00
CA ASP A 224 12.14 20.04 3.14
C ASP A 224 11.27 18.90 3.67
N VAL A 225 11.75 17.67 3.52
CA VAL A 225 10.97 16.48 3.92
C VAL A 225 10.72 16.43 5.43
N SER A 226 11.55 17.07 6.24
CA SER A 226 11.39 17.09 7.70
C SER A 226 10.06 17.69 8.13
N GLU A 227 9.53 18.67 7.39
CA GLU A 227 8.25 19.30 7.65
C GLU A 227 7.06 18.31 7.55
N TYR A 228 7.20 17.29 6.72
CA TYR A 228 6.14 16.31 6.41
C TYR A 228 6.24 15.01 7.20
N ILE A 229 7.41 14.71 7.80
CA ILE A 229 7.64 13.44 8.48
C ILE A 229 7.95 13.57 9.97
N SER A 230 8.08 14.79 10.50
CA SER A 230 8.36 15.06 11.92
C SER A 230 7.35 14.44 12.87
N TRP A 231 6.11 14.30 12.42
CA TRP A 231 5.02 13.72 13.21
C TRP A 231 5.30 12.26 13.63
N LYS A 232 5.99 11.47 12.81
CA LYS A 232 6.29 10.07 13.14
C LYS A 232 7.32 9.91 14.27
N ASP A 233 8.19 10.91 14.45
CA ASP A 233 9.25 10.91 15.47
C ASP A 233 8.87 11.73 16.70
N ASN A 234 7.61 12.18 16.82
CA ASN A 234 7.10 13.08 17.87
C ASN A 234 7.87 14.41 17.98
N LEU A 235 8.48 14.85 16.89
CA LEU A 235 9.21 16.11 16.82
C LEU A 235 8.24 17.26 16.49
N LEU A 236 8.20 18.29 17.34
CA LEU A 236 7.55 19.56 17.02
C LEU A 236 8.59 20.43 16.31
N LEU A 237 8.39 20.69 15.03
CA LEU A 237 9.18 21.69 14.29
C LEU A 237 8.59 23.06 14.64
N LEU A 238 9.32 23.82 15.44
CA LEU A 238 9.00 25.23 15.70
C LEU A 238 9.64 26.05 14.58
N HIS A 239 8.82 26.56 13.66
CA HIS A 239 9.25 27.57 12.70
C HIS A 239 9.48 28.89 13.45
N GLN A 240 10.70 29.44 13.40
CA GLN A 240 11.01 30.79 13.84
C GLN A 240 10.77 31.79 12.71
#